data_77665219474c7c97132ba0138e79bbf2
#
_entry.id   77665219474c7c97132ba0138e79bbf2
#
_cell.length_a   1.000
_cell.length_b   1.000
_cell.length_c   1.000
_cell.angle_alpha   90.00
_cell.angle_beta   90.00
_cell.angle_gamma   90.00
#
_symmetry.space_group_name_H-M   'P 1'
#
loop_
_entity.id
_entity.type
_entity.pdbx_description
1 polymer ?
#
loop_
_entity_poly.entity_id
_entity_poly.type
_entity_poly.pdbx_seq_one_letter_code
_entity_poly.pdbx_strand_id
1 'polypeptide(L)'
;MYAQSRKTAAVQEPSLIIKKGKDLYEQVQFALESHNYPLAANCLRKYGESIFKKILPLNFHGKFDSRGEYKQRMFKELHDELHKSVFLNLYNFASTDFPDMTNYLQRLLNPLSHDDKDVQIYRDELENCLVNMQGYKNIAATKKIICDRALADSKQYRLSLANAGNSVSLTFTPIEQWDFFVIGANLKLKDVEVKVLASAGTITFPVGAKMLIKDIYARIKGSLFGGGGAPRLQDAVLDTTDGQTLSAKFGI
;
A
#
# COMPACT_ATOMS: atom_id res chain seq x y z
N MET A 1 -8.99 34.05 65.50
CA MET A 1 -9.05 34.32 64.03
C MET A 1 -8.45 33.15 63.32
N TYR A 2 -9.28 32.27 62.78
CA TYR A 2 -8.81 31.12 62.01
C TYR A 2 -8.95 31.46 60.50
N ALA A 3 -7.81 31.54 59.83
CA ALA A 3 -7.78 31.68 58.36
C ALA A 3 -8.10 30.31 57.74
N GLN A 4 -9.27 30.20 57.11
CA GLN A 4 -9.60 29.05 56.26
C GLN A 4 -8.85 29.17 54.95
N SER A 5 -7.90 28.27 54.73
CA SER A 5 -7.26 28.03 53.44
C SER A 5 -8.31 27.47 52.48
N ARG A 6 -8.70 28.26 51.47
CA ARG A 6 -9.46 27.76 50.32
C ARG A 6 -8.54 26.88 49.49
N LYS A 7 -8.75 25.57 49.54
CA LYS A 7 -8.22 24.65 48.55
C LYS A 7 -8.90 24.95 47.21
N THR A 8 -8.17 25.55 46.30
CA THR A 8 -8.54 25.61 44.89
C THR A 8 -8.60 24.19 44.37
N ALA A 9 -9.78 23.71 44.01
CA ALA A 9 -9.96 22.46 43.30
C ALA A 9 -9.19 22.56 41.99
N ALA A 10 -8.18 21.73 41.80
CA ALA A 10 -7.52 21.57 40.54
C ALA A 10 -8.60 21.15 39.52
N VAL A 11 -8.82 21.98 38.52
CA VAL A 11 -9.62 21.60 37.35
C VAL A 11 -8.88 20.44 36.71
N GLN A 12 -9.35 19.23 36.90
CA GLN A 12 -8.90 18.09 36.12
C GLN A 12 -9.30 18.36 34.71
N GLU A 13 -8.31 18.65 33.84
CA GLU A 13 -8.52 18.59 32.41
C GLU A 13 -9.07 17.19 32.09
N PRO A 14 -10.19 17.11 31.34
CA PRO A 14 -10.74 15.81 30.98
C PRO A 14 -9.68 15.09 30.14
N SER A 15 -9.05 14.08 30.71
CA SER A 15 -8.19 13.18 29.97
C SER A 15 -9.07 12.48 28.93
N LEU A 16 -8.85 12.83 27.66
CA LEU A 16 -9.54 12.25 26.52
C LEU A 16 -9.16 10.77 26.44
N ILE A 17 -9.98 9.91 27.04
CA ILE A 17 -9.83 8.46 26.90
C ILE A 17 -10.31 8.10 25.49
N ILE A 18 -9.37 7.95 24.57
CA ILE A 18 -9.65 7.34 23.27
C ILE A 18 -10.08 5.91 23.55
N LYS A 19 -11.38 5.63 23.41
CA LYS A 19 -11.91 4.27 23.59
C LYS A 19 -11.16 3.33 22.62
N LYS A 20 -10.53 2.30 23.18
CA LYS A 20 -9.94 1.19 22.42
C LYS A 20 -11.01 0.64 21.48
N GLY A 21 -10.81 0.78 20.15
CA GLY A 21 -11.73 0.23 19.16
C GLY A 21 -12.21 1.19 18.07
N LYS A 22 -12.04 2.51 18.23
CA LYS A 22 -12.33 3.44 17.12
C LYS A 22 -11.24 3.34 16.06
N ASP A 23 -11.65 3.33 14.78
CA ASP A 23 -10.67 3.43 13.70
C ASP A 23 -10.00 4.82 13.69
N LEU A 24 -8.91 4.97 12.95
CA LEU A 24 -8.16 6.23 12.93
C LEU A 24 -8.98 7.40 12.37
N TYR A 25 -9.90 7.13 11.45
CA TYR A 25 -10.80 8.15 10.91
C TYR A 25 -11.77 8.67 11.96
N GLU A 26 -12.41 7.77 12.71
CA GLU A 26 -13.30 8.13 13.82
C GLU A 26 -12.56 8.88 14.93
N GLN A 27 -11.27 8.55 15.16
CA GLN A 27 -10.43 9.28 16.13
C GLN A 27 -10.18 10.72 15.67
N VAL A 28 -9.93 10.94 14.38
CA VAL A 28 -9.78 12.30 13.81
C VAL A 28 -11.06 13.09 14.00
N GLN A 29 -12.22 12.53 13.60
CA GLN A 29 -13.51 13.21 13.72
C GLN A 29 -13.81 13.58 15.17
N PHE A 30 -13.63 12.64 16.10
CA PHE A 30 -13.83 12.89 17.52
C PHE A 30 -12.94 14.00 18.07
N ALA A 31 -11.67 14.06 17.65
CA ALA A 31 -10.75 15.12 18.07
C ALA A 31 -11.15 16.49 17.49
N LEU A 32 -11.65 16.55 16.25
CA LEU A 32 -12.18 17.76 15.63
C LEU A 32 -13.45 18.26 16.34
N GLU A 33 -14.38 17.36 16.64
CA GLU A 33 -15.61 17.67 17.37
C GLU A 33 -15.33 18.16 18.80
N SER A 34 -14.29 17.61 19.43
CA SER A 34 -13.85 18.02 20.77
C SER A 34 -12.96 19.26 20.77
N HIS A 35 -12.74 19.91 19.62
CA HIS A 35 -11.85 21.05 19.45
C HIS A 35 -10.40 20.80 19.91
N ASN A 36 -9.98 19.53 19.96
CA ASN A 36 -8.61 19.14 20.27
C ASN A 36 -7.78 19.01 18.99
N TYR A 37 -7.37 20.15 18.46
CA TYR A 37 -6.68 20.22 17.18
C TYR A 37 -5.29 19.55 17.16
N PRO A 38 -4.46 19.64 18.21
CA PRO A 38 -3.21 18.87 18.26
C PRO A 38 -3.44 17.37 18.17
N LEU A 39 -4.45 16.85 18.88
CA LEU A 39 -4.81 15.43 18.80
C LEU A 39 -5.34 15.08 17.41
N ALA A 40 -6.18 15.93 16.81
CA ALA A 40 -6.70 15.73 15.46
C ALA A 40 -5.56 15.65 14.43
N ALA A 41 -4.57 16.54 14.50
CA ALA A 41 -3.41 16.54 13.62
C ALA A 41 -2.56 15.26 13.77
N ASN A 42 -2.32 14.81 15.00
CA ASN A 42 -1.60 13.55 15.25
C ASN A 42 -2.37 12.32 14.72
N CYS A 43 -3.69 12.29 14.92
CA CYS A 43 -4.55 11.22 14.37
C CYS A 43 -4.57 11.25 12.84
N LEU A 44 -4.66 12.44 12.23
CA LEU A 44 -4.59 12.62 10.77
C LEU A 44 -3.27 12.11 10.20
N ARG A 45 -2.14 12.41 10.85
CA ARG A 45 -0.84 11.90 10.43
C ARG A 45 -0.82 10.38 10.44
N LYS A 46 -1.24 9.75 11.54
CA LYS A 46 -1.30 8.27 11.66
C LYS A 46 -2.26 7.67 10.64
N TYR A 47 -3.39 8.34 10.39
CA TYR A 47 -4.36 7.92 9.40
C TYR A 47 -3.76 7.94 7.99
N GLY A 48 -3.10 9.03 7.61
CA GLY A 48 -2.40 9.14 6.33
C GLY A 48 -1.28 8.12 6.16
N GLU A 49 -0.45 7.89 7.19
CA GLU A 49 0.58 6.83 7.17
C GLU A 49 -0.05 5.46 6.90
N SER A 50 -1.19 5.17 7.51
CA SER A 50 -1.89 3.90 7.30
C SER A 50 -2.43 3.75 5.87
N ILE A 51 -2.92 4.85 5.28
CA ILE A 51 -3.40 4.88 3.89
C ILE A 51 -2.22 4.69 2.94
N PHE A 52 -1.16 5.47 3.09
CA PHE A 52 0.01 5.38 2.19
C PHE A 52 0.66 4.00 2.23
N LYS A 53 0.73 3.37 3.40
CA LYS A 53 1.21 1.99 3.53
C LYS A 53 0.28 0.97 2.84
N LYS A 54 -1.01 1.25 2.71
CA LYS A 54 -1.93 0.40 1.93
C LYS A 54 -1.75 0.56 0.43
N ILE A 55 -1.32 1.74 -0.03
CA ILE A 55 -1.10 2.03 -1.45
C ILE A 55 0.28 1.55 -1.89
N LEU A 56 1.32 1.89 -1.14
CA LEU A 56 2.71 1.59 -1.48
C LEU A 56 3.05 0.11 -1.25
N PRO A 57 3.87 -0.49 -2.11
CA PRO A 57 4.43 -1.82 -1.86
C PRO A 57 5.29 -1.86 -0.58
N LEU A 58 5.42 -3.04 0.03
CA LEU A 58 6.09 -3.22 1.32
C LEU A 58 7.54 -2.69 1.37
N ASN A 59 8.27 -2.79 0.26
CA ASN A 59 9.65 -2.28 0.17
C ASN A 59 9.75 -0.75 0.26
N PHE A 60 8.61 -0.02 0.18
CA PHE A 60 8.55 1.42 0.39
C PHE A 60 8.12 1.83 1.80
N HIS A 61 7.75 0.88 2.65
CA HIS A 61 7.36 1.18 4.03
C HIS A 61 8.55 1.53 4.92
N GLY A 62 9.75 1.20 4.52
CA GLY A 62 10.98 1.50 5.25
C GLY A 62 12.18 1.68 4.34
N LYS A 63 13.29 2.03 4.95
CA LYS A 63 14.61 2.17 4.33
C LYS A 63 15.69 1.68 5.26
N PHE A 64 16.81 1.26 4.71
CA PHE A 64 18.01 1.02 5.50
C PHE A 64 18.78 2.33 5.65
N ASP A 65 19.22 2.62 6.85
CA ASP A 65 20.09 3.78 7.10
C ASP A 65 21.56 3.49 6.71
N SER A 66 22.43 4.47 6.92
CA SER A 66 23.87 4.33 6.62
C SER A 66 24.58 3.24 7.44
N ARG A 67 23.96 2.75 8.51
CA ARG A 67 24.47 1.66 9.36
C ARG A 67 23.88 0.31 8.99
N GLY A 68 22.99 0.25 7.97
CA GLY A 68 22.28 -0.96 7.57
C GLY A 68 21.10 -1.31 8.48
N GLU A 69 20.67 -0.42 9.39
CA GLU A 69 19.51 -0.63 10.23
C GLU A 69 18.21 -0.29 9.47
N TYR A 70 17.21 -1.16 9.59
CA TYR A 70 15.91 -0.91 8.99
C TYR A 70 15.14 0.14 9.80
N LYS A 71 14.72 1.21 9.13
CA LYS A 71 13.88 2.26 9.70
C LYS A 71 12.59 2.40 8.91
N GLN A 72 11.48 2.47 9.62
CA GLN A 72 10.20 2.76 8.98
C GLN A 72 10.21 4.19 8.44
N ARG A 73 9.65 4.36 7.25
CA ARG A 73 9.45 5.69 6.67
C ARG A 73 8.32 6.40 7.39
N MET A 74 8.55 7.68 7.64
CA MET A 74 7.58 8.56 8.25
C MET A 74 6.59 9.09 7.19
N PHE A 75 5.55 9.73 7.64
CA PHE A 75 4.46 10.22 6.80
C PHE A 75 4.92 10.99 5.55
N LYS A 76 5.80 12.00 5.73
CA LYS A 76 6.34 12.77 4.61
C LYS A 76 7.10 11.90 3.60
N GLU A 77 7.93 10.99 4.07
CA GLU A 77 8.71 10.10 3.19
C GLU A 77 7.81 9.14 2.40
N LEU A 78 6.72 8.66 3.01
CA LEU A 78 5.72 7.84 2.32
C LEU A 78 4.96 8.65 1.27
N HIS A 79 4.61 9.91 1.58
CA HIS A 79 3.98 10.81 0.63
C HIS A 79 4.89 11.09 -0.56
N ASP A 80 6.16 11.44 -0.32
CA ASP A 80 7.13 11.73 -1.37
C ASP A 80 7.37 10.50 -2.27
N GLU A 81 7.34 9.29 -1.71
CA GLU A 81 7.40 8.06 -2.51
C GLU A 81 6.17 7.88 -3.38
N LEU A 82 4.97 8.10 -2.83
CA LEU A 82 3.72 7.94 -3.56
C LEU A 82 3.61 8.91 -4.75
N HIS A 83 4.17 10.11 -4.61
CA HIS A 83 4.17 11.13 -5.66
C HIS A 83 5.26 10.96 -6.72
N LYS A 84 5.98 9.85 -6.75
CA LYS A 84 6.86 9.52 -7.87
C LYS A 84 6.03 9.13 -9.11
N SER A 85 6.54 9.48 -10.27
CA SER A 85 5.86 9.27 -11.56
C SER A 85 5.35 7.85 -11.79
N VAL A 86 6.05 6.85 -11.27
CA VAL A 86 5.66 5.45 -11.34
C VAL A 86 4.29 5.21 -10.69
N PHE A 87 4.07 5.75 -9.50
CA PHE A 87 2.81 5.53 -8.77
C PHE A 87 1.70 6.43 -9.27
N LEU A 88 2.03 7.66 -9.69
CA LEU A 88 1.08 8.56 -10.34
C LEU A 88 0.46 7.90 -11.58
N ASN A 89 1.30 7.33 -12.42
CA ASN A 89 0.84 6.64 -13.63
C ASN A 89 0.06 5.35 -13.31
N LEU A 90 0.57 4.55 -12.35
CA LEU A 90 -0.07 3.28 -11.99
C LEU A 90 -1.49 3.46 -11.46
N TYR A 91 -1.70 4.48 -10.64
CA TYR A 91 -3.00 4.74 -10.00
C TYR A 91 -3.80 5.83 -10.70
N ASN A 92 -3.29 6.34 -11.83
CA ASN A 92 -3.94 7.34 -12.67
C ASN A 92 -4.41 8.57 -11.88
N PHE A 93 -3.49 9.16 -11.11
CA PHE A 93 -3.73 10.44 -10.44
C PHE A 93 -2.58 11.41 -10.71
N ALA A 94 -2.85 12.71 -10.62
CA ALA A 94 -1.85 13.75 -10.80
C ALA A 94 -1.34 14.26 -9.43
N SER A 95 -0.10 14.74 -9.40
CA SER A 95 0.44 15.40 -8.19
C SER A 95 -0.36 16.65 -7.79
N THR A 96 -1.06 17.24 -8.77
CA THR A 96 -1.94 18.40 -8.58
C THR A 96 -3.31 18.05 -7.99
N ASP A 97 -3.71 16.78 -7.94
CA ASP A 97 -4.99 16.37 -7.36
C ASP A 97 -5.06 16.62 -5.84
N PHE A 98 -3.88 16.77 -5.20
CA PHE A 98 -3.75 17.03 -3.76
C PHE A 98 -2.78 18.21 -3.50
N PRO A 99 -3.08 19.42 -4.03
CA PRO A 99 -2.11 20.52 -4.11
C PRO A 99 -1.61 21.00 -2.74
N ASP A 100 -2.48 20.97 -1.74
CA ASP A 100 -2.18 21.52 -0.42
C ASP A 100 -1.53 20.49 0.53
N MET A 101 -1.43 19.24 0.11
CA MET A 101 -0.98 18.17 1.00
C MET A 101 0.44 18.37 1.50
N THR A 102 1.35 18.87 0.65
CA THR A 102 2.72 19.21 1.04
C THR A 102 2.76 20.34 2.08
N ASN A 103 1.89 21.35 1.93
CA ASN A 103 1.76 22.44 2.88
C ASN A 103 1.21 21.94 4.22
N TYR A 104 0.18 21.10 4.22
CA TYR A 104 -0.37 20.51 5.45
C TYR A 104 0.67 19.65 6.16
N LEU A 105 1.49 18.89 5.42
CA LEU A 105 2.58 18.10 5.99
C LEU A 105 3.60 18.97 6.72
N GLN A 106 4.02 20.07 6.10
CA GLN A 106 5.08 20.92 6.63
C GLN A 106 4.60 21.82 7.77
N ARG A 107 3.39 22.36 7.67
CA ARG A 107 2.88 23.41 8.58
C ARG A 107 2.01 22.87 9.70
N LEU A 108 1.26 21.81 9.47
CA LEU A 108 0.30 21.30 10.45
C LEU A 108 0.72 19.97 11.07
N LEU A 109 0.99 18.97 10.24
CA LEU A 109 1.11 17.60 10.73
C LEU A 109 2.47 17.28 11.36
N ASN A 110 3.55 17.94 10.92
CA ASN A 110 4.87 17.75 11.50
C ASN A 110 5.09 18.59 12.78
N PRO A 111 4.87 19.91 12.77
CA PRO A 111 5.06 20.72 13.97
C PRO A 111 4.21 20.26 15.14
N LEU A 112 2.93 19.96 14.90
CA LEU A 112 2.00 19.54 15.94
C LEU A 112 2.29 18.16 16.54
N SER A 113 2.98 17.31 15.80
CA SER A 113 3.45 16.04 16.35
C SER A 113 4.62 16.18 17.33
N HIS A 114 5.23 17.38 17.39
CA HIS A 114 6.36 17.71 18.26
C HIS A 114 5.99 18.73 19.37
N ASP A 115 4.69 18.88 19.68
CA ASP A 115 4.17 19.81 20.70
C ASP A 115 4.61 21.28 20.49
N ASP A 116 4.78 21.69 19.23
CA ASP A 116 5.07 23.07 18.90
C ASP A 116 3.81 23.93 19.16
N LYS A 117 3.80 24.61 20.31
CA LYS A 117 2.64 25.35 20.80
C LYS A 117 2.39 26.68 20.06
N ASP A 118 3.34 27.12 19.24
CA ASP A 118 3.28 28.40 18.55
C ASP A 118 2.57 28.32 17.19
N VAL A 119 2.18 27.13 16.75
CA VAL A 119 1.47 26.94 15.49
C VAL A 119 -0.02 27.20 15.68
N GLN A 120 -0.54 28.25 15.07
CA GLN A 120 -1.98 28.45 14.95
C GLN A 120 -2.57 27.41 13.99
N ILE A 121 -3.55 26.64 14.50
CA ILE A 121 -4.23 25.59 13.76
C ILE A 121 -5.68 26.05 13.57
N TYR A 122 -6.10 26.00 12.33
CA TYR A 122 -7.49 26.27 11.99
C TYR A 122 -8.21 24.94 11.71
N ARG A 123 -9.43 24.84 12.21
CA ARG A 123 -10.30 23.68 12.00
C ARG A 123 -10.43 23.33 10.52
N ASP A 124 -10.67 24.35 9.69
CA ASP A 124 -10.88 24.21 8.25
C ASP A 124 -9.66 23.59 7.54
N GLU A 125 -8.45 23.89 8.00
CA GLU A 125 -7.22 23.28 7.45
C GLU A 125 -7.13 21.78 7.75
N LEU A 126 -7.52 21.38 8.96
CA LEU A 126 -7.56 19.96 9.34
C LEU A 126 -8.68 19.22 8.60
N GLU A 127 -9.84 19.83 8.42
CA GLU A 127 -10.95 19.28 7.65
C GLU A 127 -10.57 19.12 6.17
N ASN A 128 -9.92 20.11 5.56
CA ASN A 128 -9.40 20.01 4.19
C ASN A 128 -8.32 18.93 4.06
N CYS A 129 -7.43 18.81 5.04
CA CYS A 129 -6.46 17.74 5.09
C CYS A 129 -7.14 16.36 5.15
N LEU A 130 -8.21 16.22 5.94
CA LEU A 130 -9.01 14.99 6.01
C LEU A 130 -9.68 14.66 4.67
N VAL A 131 -10.19 15.65 3.95
CA VAL A 131 -10.75 15.48 2.60
C VAL A 131 -9.68 14.92 1.64
N ASN A 132 -8.48 15.49 1.65
CA ASN A 132 -7.37 14.99 0.83
C ASN A 132 -7.01 13.54 1.21
N MET A 133 -7.02 13.19 2.50
CA MET A 133 -6.81 11.81 2.94
C MET A 133 -7.88 10.85 2.44
N GLN A 134 -9.13 11.29 2.31
CA GLN A 134 -10.18 10.47 1.69
C GLN A 134 -9.91 10.22 0.19
N GLY A 135 -9.36 11.20 -0.53
CA GLY A 135 -8.89 11.02 -1.90
C GLY A 135 -7.84 9.90 -2.00
N TYR A 136 -6.82 9.93 -1.15
CA TYR A 136 -5.83 8.84 -1.08
C TYR A 136 -6.44 7.50 -0.66
N LYS A 137 -7.45 7.50 0.21
CA LYS A 137 -8.16 6.27 0.58
C LYS A 137 -8.86 5.65 -0.64
N ASN A 138 -9.38 6.45 -1.56
CA ASN A 138 -9.98 5.95 -2.80
C ASN A 138 -8.94 5.28 -3.70
N ILE A 139 -7.71 5.82 -3.77
CA ILE A 139 -6.59 5.18 -4.47
C ILE A 139 -6.26 3.82 -3.82
N ALA A 140 -6.20 3.76 -2.48
CA ALA A 140 -5.98 2.52 -1.75
C ALA A 140 -7.08 1.49 -2.00
N ALA A 141 -8.34 1.94 -2.09
CA ALA A 141 -9.48 1.09 -2.42
C ALA A 141 -9.38 0.55 -3.85
N THR A 142 -8.93 1.36 -4.82
CA THR A 142 -8.69 0.95 -6.20
C THR A 142 -7.61 -0.12 -6.27
N LYS A 143 -6.48 0.08 -5.60
CA LYS A 143 -5.43 -0.94 -5.49
C LYS A 143 -5.99 -2.23 -4.89
N LYS A 144 -6.74 -2.13 -3.81
CA LYS A 144 -7.37 -3.28 -3.16
C LYS A 144 -8.28 -4.05 -4.13
N ILE A 145 -9.13 -3.35 -4.89
CA ILE A 145 -9.99 -3.98 -5.89
C ILE A 145 -9.17 -4.72 -6.94
N ILE A 146 -8.10 -4.11 -7.45
CA ILE A 146 -7.20 -4.73 -8.42
C ILE A 146 -6.57 -5.99 -7.84
N CYS A 147 -6.09 -5.93 -6.60
CA CYS A 147 -5.47 -7.04 -5.90
C CYS A 147 -6.48 -8.11 -5.48
N ASP A 148 -7.63 -7.72 -4.94
CA ASP A 148 -8.69 -8.64 -4.52
C ASP A 148 -9.29 -9.41 -5.72
N ARG A 149 -9.30 -8.82 -6.91
CA ARG A 149 -9.64 -9.55 -8.15
C ARG A 149 -8.64 -10.68 -8.44
N ALA A 150 -7.40 -10.53 -8.02
CA ALA A 150 -6.38 -11.56 -8.16
C ALA A 150 -6.50 -12.66 -7.09
N LEU A 151 -7.10 -12.35 -5.94
CA LEU A 151 -7.24 -13.26 -4.80
C LEU A 151 -8.67 -13.76 -4.56
N ALA A 152 -9.66 -13.30 -5.36
CA ALA A 152 -11.01 -13.80 -5.20
C ALA A 152 -11.00 -15.33 -5.21
N ASP A 153 -11.69 -15.93 -4.24
CA ASP A 153 -11.85 -17.37 -4.12
C ASP A 153 -12.13 -18.00 -5.49
N SER A 154 -11.36 -19.02 -5.84
CA SER A 154 -11.41 -19.67 -7.15
C SER A 154 -10.81 -18.93 -8.35
N LYS A 155 -10.22 -17.75 -8.23
CA LYS A 155 -9.52 -17.13 -9.37
C LYS A 155 -8.34 -17.98 -9.81
N GLN A 156 -8.39 -18.32 -11.08
CA GLN A 156 -7.39 -19.13 -11.73
C GLN A 156 -6.61 -18.28 -12.74
N TYR A 157 -5.33 -18.57 -12.82
CA TYR A 157 -4.42 -17.99 -13.79
C TYR A 157 -3.84 -19.08 -14.66
N ARG A 158 -3.53 -18.73 -15.91
CA ARG A 158 -2.90 -19.63 -16.85
C ARG A 158 -1.58 -19.06 -17.32
N LEU A 159 -0.57 -19.90 -17.33
CA LEU A 159 0.71 -19.66 -17.98
C LEU A 159 0.84 -20.66 -19.12
N SER A 160 0.81 -20.19 -20.37
CA SER A 160 0.95 -21.05 -21.54
C SER A 160 2.07 -20.52 -22.44
N LEU A 161 3.09 -21.33 -22.65
CA LEU A 161 4.24 -21.01 -23.48
C LEU A 161 4.60 -22.19 -24.37
N ALA A 162 5.06 -21.91 -25.59
CA ALA A 162 5.55 -22.91 -26.52
C ALA A 162 6.77 -22.38 -27.28
N ASN A 163 7.74 -23.25 -27.53
CA ASN A 163 8.89 -22.95 -28.35
C ASN A 163 9.51 -24.26 -28.89
N ALA A 164 9.88 -24.27 -30.19
CA ALA A 164 10.59 -25.35 -30.85
C ALA A 164 9.99 -26.75 -30.61
N GLY A 165 8.66 -26.88 -30.67
CA GLY A 165 7.95 -28.14 -30.46
C GLY A 165 7.70 -28.52 -29.01
N ASN A 166 8.28 -27.81 -28.08
CA ASN A 166 8.02 -27.98 -26.65
C ASN A 166 6.97 -26.98 -26.18
N SER A 167 6.16 -27.38 -25.19
CA SER A 167 5.11 -26.53 -24.64
C SER A 167 4.88 -26.76 -23.15
N VAL A 168 4.32 -25.79 -22.51
CA VAL A 168 3.79 -25.85 -21.15
C VAL A 168 2.45 -25.13 -21.11
N SER A 169 1.48 -25.73 -20.45
CA SER A 169 0.25 -25.08 -20.03
C SER A 169 0.03 -25.36 -18.56
N LEU A 170 0.05 -24.34 -17.75
CA LEU A 170 -0.07 -24.42 -16.31
C LEU A 170 -1.27 -23.59 -15.87
N THR A 171 -2.19 -24.21 -15.12
CA THR A 171 -3.26 -23.49 -14.43
C THR A 171 -2.96 -23.50 -12.94
N PHE A 172 -3.08 -22.35 -12.29
CA PHE A 172 -2.75 -22.20 -10.87
C PHE A 172 -3.62 -21.13 -10.20
N THR A 173 -3.62 -21.12 -8.88
CA THR A 173 -4.21 -20.05 -8.06
C THR A 173 -3.15 -19.48 -7.14
N PRO A 174 -3.05 -18.15 -6.99
CA PRO A 174 -2.18 -17.54 -6.01
C PRO A 174 -2.63 -17.90 -4.59
N ILE A 175 -1.67 -18.15 -3.69
CA ILE A 175 -1.92 -18.36 -2.26
C ILE A 175 -1.83 -17.04 -1.53
N GLU A 176 -0.98 -16.14 -2.04
CA GLU A 176 -0.77 -14.80 -1.53
C GLU A 176 -1.32 -13.76 -2.50
N GLN A 177 -1.59 -12.57 -1.99
CA GLN A 177 -2.00 -11.43 -2.79
C GLN A 177 -0.91 -11.01 -3.78
N TRP A 178 -1.28 -10.73 -5.04
CA TRP A 178 -0.39 -10.06 -5.98
C TRP A 178 0.05 -8.71 -5.41
N ASP A 179 1.32 -8.46 -5.39
CA ASP A 179 1.92 -7.21 -4.93
C ASP A 179 3.07 -6.80 -5.85
N PHE A 180 3.56 -5.58 -5.69
CA PHE A 180 4.56 -4.99 -6.55
C PHE A 180 5.74 -4.49 -5.73
N PHE A 181 6.89 -4.42 -6.38
CA PHE A 181 8.05 -3.70 -5.90
C PHE A 181 8.66 -2.86 -7.03
N VAL A 182 9.35 -1.80 -6.67
CA VAL A 182 9.97 -0.88 -7.64
C VAL A 182 11.47 -1.13 -7.67
N ILE A 183 12.00 -1.28 -8.89
CA ILE A 183 13.44 -1.26 -9.15
C ILE A 183 13.71 -0.13 -10.14
N GLY A 184 14.44 0.89 -9.70
CA GLY A 184 14.63 2.10 -10.50
C GLY A 184 13.29 2.79 -10.79
N ALA A 185 12.99 3.02 -12.06
CA ALA A 185 11.73 3.62 -12.53
C ALA A 185 10.66 2.57 -12.90
N ASN A 186 10.91 1.27 -12.68
CA ASN A 186 10.03 0.21 -13.14
C ASN A 186 9.33 -0.50 -11.98
N LEU A 187 8.03 -0.72 -12.13
CA LEU A 187 7.26 -1.64 -11.31
C LEU A 187 7.52 -3.07 -11.75
N LYS A 188 7.75 -3.94 -10.78
CA LYS A 188 7.88 -5.38 -10.99
C LYS A 188 6.96 -6.13 -10.06
N LEU A 189 6.41 -7.23 -10.56
CA LEU A 189 5.60 -8.12 -9.76
C LEU A 189 6.44 -8.77 -8.66
N LYS A 190 5.94 -8.71 -7.41
CA LYS A 190 6.48 -9.48 -6.29
C LYS A 190 6.39 -10.98 -6.61
N ASP A 191 7.33 -11.75 -6.13
CA ASP A 191 7.23 -13.20 -6.19
C ASP A 191 6.11 -13.68 -5.26
N VAL A 192 5.26 -14.55 -5.77
CA VAL A 192 4.05 -15.01 -5.09
C VAL A 192 4.02 -16.52 -5.08
N GLU A 193 3.70 -17.11 -3.95
CA GLU A 193 3.46 -18.55 -3.88
C GLU A 193 2.13 -18.89 -4.55
N VAL A 194 2.14 -19.88 -5.42
CA VAL A 194 0.96 -20.34 -6.16
C VAL A 194 0.74 -21.84 -5.94
N LYS A 195 -0.52 -22.26 -5.98
CA LYS A 195 -0.90 -23.68 -5.97
C LYS A 195 -1.21 -24.12 -7.39
N VAL A 196 -0.51 -25.14 -7.86
CA VAL A 196 -0.73 -25.74 -9.18
C VAL A 196 -2.06 -26.51 -9.19
N LEU A 197 -2.94 -26.18 -10.12
CA LEU A 197 -4.25 -26.83 -10.29
C LEU A 197 -4.24 -27.83 -11.44
N ALA A 198 -3.58 -27.49 -12.54
CA ALA A 198 -3.42 -28.36 -13.70
C ALA A 198 -2.09 -28.05 -14.40
N SER A 199 -1.49 -29.07 -15.00
CA SER A 199 -0.26 -28.94 -15.78
C SER A 199 -0.31 -29.89 -16.98
N ALA A 200 0.04 -29.37 -18.16
CA ALA A 200 0.08 -30.12 -19.42
C ALA A 200 1.22 -29.62 -20.31
N GLY A 201 1.62 -30.43 -21.28
CA GLY A 201 2.70 -30.14 -22.21
C GLY A 201 3.94 -31.02 -21.98
N THR A 202 5.05 -30.65 -22.62
CA THR A 202 6.33 -31.37 -22.47
C THR A 202 7.03 -31.06 -21.15
N ILE A 203 6.70 -29.93 -20.52
CA ILE A 203 7.15 -29.57 -19.17
C ILE A 203 5.95 -29.59 -18.25
N THR A 204 6.02 -30.40 -17.21
CA THR A 204 4.93 -30.56 -16.26
C THR A 204 5.37 -30.23 -14.82
N PHE A 205 4.39 -29.86 -14.02
CA PHE A 205 4.52 -29.56 -12.59
C PHE A 205 3.53 -30.41 -11.79
N PRO A 206 3.89 -30.86 -10.58
CA PRO A 206 2.97 -31.67 -9.77
C PRO A 206 1.70 -30.89 -9.43
N VAL A 207 0.54 -31.48 -9.69
CA VAL A 207 -0.75 -30.91 -9.29
C VAL A 207 -0.86 -30.88 -7.78
N GLY A 208 -1.34 -29.79 -7.22
CA GLY A 208 -1.43 -29.54 -5.78
C GLY A 208 -0.14 -28.98 -5.17
N ALA A 209 0.98 -28.96 -5.88
CA ALA A 209 2.22 -28.38 -5.39
C ALA A 209 2.08 -26.86 -5.16
N LYS A 210 2.73 -26.38 -4.10
CA LYS A 210 2.90 -24.96 -3.80
C LYS A 210 4.32 -24.56 -4.19
N MET A 211 4.44 -23.55 -5.00
CA MET A 211 5.73 -23.11 -5.55
C MET A 211 5.71 -21.59 -5.78
N LEU A 212 6.87 -20.96 -5.73
CA LEU A 212 7.02 -19.57 -6.15
C LEU A 212 6.84 -19.46 -7.67
N ILE A 213 6.04 -18.51 -8.12
CA ILE A 213 5.74 -18.34 -9.55
C ILE A 213 6.98 -18.02 -10.38
N LYS A 214 7.96 -17.32 -9.80
CA LYS A 214 9.23 -17.04 -10.48
C LYS A 214 10.09 -18.30 -10.66
N ASP A 215 10.08 -19.21 -9.72
CA ASP A 215 10.81 -20.50 -9.84
C ASP A 215 10.19 -21.36 -10.94
N ILE A 216 8.85 -21.43 -10.97
CA ILE A 216 8.11 -22.07 -12.06
C ILE A 216 8.53 -21.45 -13.40
N TYR A 217 8.46 -20.11 -13.48
CA TYR A 217 8.78 -19.40 -14.72
C TYR A 217 10.24 -19.54 -15.13
N ALA A 218 11.18 -19.47 -14.18
CA ALA A 218 12.61 -19.69 -14.45
C ALA A 218 12.89 -21.08 -15.02
N ARG A 219 12.26 -22.12 -14.48
CA ARG A 219 12.35 -23.48 -15.00
C ARG A 219 11.78 -23.61 -16.42
N ILE A 220 10.61 -23.03 -16.67
CA ILE A 220 9.99 -23.00 -18.01
C ILE A 220 10.89 -22.24 -19.00
N LYS A 221 11.36 -21.06 -18.63
CA LYS A 221 12.24 -20.23 -19.45
C LYS A 221 13.53 -20.96 -19.82
N GLY A 222 14.19 -21.59 -18.84
CA GLY A 222 15.39 -22.35 -19.07
C GLY A 222 15.17 -23.53 -20.04
N SER A 223 14.07 -24.25 -19.87
CA SER A 223 13.76 -25.45 -20.65
C SER A 223 13.26 -25.15 -22.06
N LEU A 224 12.46 -24.08 -22.24
CA LEU A 224 11.88 -23.75 -23.56
C LEU A 224 12.76 -22.81 -24.39
N PHE A 225 13.44 -21.87 -23.76
CA PHE A 225 14.08 -20.75 -24.45
C PHE A 225 15.60 -20.69 -24.28
N GLY A 226 16.19 -21.60 -23.51
CA GLY A 226 17.65 -21.63 -23.29
C GLY A 226 18.22 -20.32 -22.71
N GLY A 227 17.38 -19.49 -22.09
CA GLY A 227 17.77 -18.22 -21.47
C GLY A 227 17.50 -16.96 -22.28
N GLY A 228 17.12 -17.04 -23.56
CA GLY A 228 16.82 -15.87 -24.42
C GLY A 228 15.44 -15.91 -25.06
N GLY A 229 14.88 -14.74 -25.39
CA GLY A 229 13.63 -14.62 -26.19
C GLY A 229 12.32 -14.96 -25.46
N ALA A 230 12.34 -15.32 -24.18
CA ALA A 230 11.12 -15.57 -23.42
C ALA A 230 10.36 -14.26 -23.13
N PRO A 231 9.01 -14.26 -23.19
CA PRO A 231 8.22 -13.10 -22.76
C PRO A 231 8.45 -12.82 -21.27
N ARG A 232 8.12 -11.62 -20.79
CA ARG A 232 8.16 -11.35 -19.33
C ARG A 232 7.08 -12.17 -18.62
N LEU A 233 7.32 -12.55 -17.36
CA LEU A 233 6.37 -13.34 -16.56
C LEU A 233 4.97 -12.70 -16.56
N GLN A 234 4.88 -11.40 -16.31
CA GLN A 234 3.62 -10.67 -16.25
C GLN A 234 2.87 -10.59 -17.60
N ASP A 235 3.58 -10.74 -18.72
CA ASP A 235 2.98 -10.78 -20.05
C ASP A 235 2.52 -12.21 -20.42
N ALA A 236 3.12 -13.21 -19.79
CA ALA A 236 2.84 -14.63 -20.04
C ALA A 236 1.72 -15.21 -19.19
N VAL A 237 1.40 -14.59 -18.04
CA VAL A 237 0.34 -15.03 -17.13
C VAL A 237 -0.96 -14.33 -17.45
N LEU A 238 -2.00 -15.13 -17.70
CA LEU A 238 -3.35 -14.67 -18.02
C LEU A 238 -4.32 -14.98 -16.87
N ASP A 239 -5.18 -14.04 -16.53
CA ASP A 239 -6.37 -14.30 -15.70
C ASP A 239 -7.38 -15.10 -16.57
N THR A 240 -7.77 -16.28 -16.10
CA THR A 240 -8.69 -17.13 -16.87
C THR A 240 -10.12 -16.59 -16.92
N THR A 241 -10.46 -15.60 -16.10
CA THR A 241 -11.79 -15.01 -16.03
C THR A 241 -12.05 -14.01 -17.16
N ASP A 242 -11.06 -13.17 -17.47
CA ASP A 242 -11.17 -12.08 -18.45
C ASP A 242 -10.16 -12.16 -19.60
N GLY A 243 -9.23 -13.12 -19.54
CA GLY A 243 -8.19 -13.31 -20.56
C GLY A 243 -7.11 -12.23 -20.57
N GLN A 244 -7.08 -11.33 -19.61
CA GLN A 244 -6.08 -10.28 -19.53
C GLN A 244 -4.78 -10.79 -18.94
N THR A 245 -3.65 -10.30 -19.46
CA THR A 245 -2.34 -10.54 -18.83
C THR A 245 -2.21 -9.77 -17.49
N LEU A 246 -1.33 -10.23 -16.62
CA LEU A 246 -1.02 -9.47 -15.40
C LEU A 246 -0.48 -8.07 -15.76
N SER A 247 0.31 -7.95 -16.82
CA SER A 247 0.77 -6.65 -17.33
C SER A 247 -0.37 -5.71 -17.65
N ALA A 248 -1.34 -6.15 -18.42
CA ALA A 248 -2.51 -5.35 -18.81
C ALA A 248 -3.38 -4.99 -17.59
N LYS A 249 -3.55 -5.97 -16.69
CA LYS A 249 -4.40 -5.83 -15.51
C LYS A 249 -3.85 -4.85 -14.47
N PHE A 250 -2.54 -4.81 -14.31
CA PHE A 250 -1.86 -3.99 -13.31
C PHE A 250 -1.13 -2.79 -13.90
N GLY A 251 -1.10 -2.63 -15.22
CA GLY A 251 -0.43 -1.52 -15.91
C GLY A 251 1.10 -1.55 -15.78
N ILE A 252 1.73 -2.75 -15.80
CA ILE A 252 3.18 -2.95 -15.56
C ILE A 252 3.91 -3.64 -16.73
#